data_c2bca3255133a0bd00b5592d5d62ec12
#
_entry.id   c2bca3255133a0bd00b5592d5d62ec12
#
_cell.length_a   1.000
_cell.length_b   1.000
_cell.length_c   1.000
_cell.angle_alpha   90.00
_cell.angle_beta   90.00
_cell.angle_gamma   90.00
#
_symmetry.space_group_name_H-M   'P 1'
#
loop_
_entity.id
_entity.type
_entity.pdbx_description
1 polymer ?
#
loop_
_entity_poly.entity_id
_entity_poly.type
_entity_poly.pdbx_seq_one_letter_code
_entity_poly.pdbx_strand_id
1 'polypeptide(L)'
;MAIKNVKSSLNDISKSLHSVNAAREYLIKNTRDVVILCSHSIIAAHKGDLRLAKQKIKNAELVLKKNQKKAKDDFKKYLITPEQELVEACSFLAVIENKEIPSLKSMKVSKESYVLGLLDCIGELKRLMLDNIRKDQLKEANRIFNVMENLYLILYPFAIFDKIVKEARRKLDVNRSLVEESRAIITEEI
;
A
#
# COMPACT_ATOMS: atom_id res chain seq x y z
N MET A 1 42.61 34.77 -14.30
CA MET A 1 41.29 34.14 -14.55
C MET A 1 40.84 33.40 -13.28
N ALA A 2 40.27 34.11 -12.32
CA ALA A 2 39.90 33.58 -11.00
C ALA A 2 38.72 32.56 -11.03
N ILE A 3 37.91 32.49 -12.10
CA ILE A 3 36.66 31.70 -12.17
C ILE A 3 36.75 30.40 -12.99
N LYS A 4 37.95 30.03 -13.49
CA LYS A 4 38.09 28.83 -14.35
C LYS A 4 37.67 27.54 -13.62
N ASN A 5 38.10 27.36 -12.38
CA ASN A 5 37.73 26.19 -11.57
C ASN A 5 36.27 26.20 -11.20
N VAL A 6 35.66 27.37 -10.94
CA VAL A 6 34.24 27.52 -10.68
C VAL A 6 33.41 27.07 -11.90
N LYS A 7 33.79 27.51 -13.10
CA LYS A 7 33.10 27.11 -14.33
C LYS A 7 33.16 25.60 -14.57
N SER A 8 34.33 24.98 -14.34
CA SER A 8 34.47 23.52 -14.45
C SER A 8 33.58 22.80 -13.45
N SER A 9 33.65 23.18 -12.19
CA SER A 9 32.81 22.56 -11.13
C SER A 9 31.33 22.71 -11.39
N LEU A 10 30.87 23.87 -11.84
CA LEU A 10 29.47 24.10 -12.17
C LEU A 10 29.00 23.26 -13.37
N ASN A 11 29.85 23.03 -14.36
CA ASN A 11 29.53 22.14 -15.48
C ASN A 11 29.34 20.68 -14.99
N ASP A 12 30.21 20.20 -14.11
CA ASP A 12 30.11 18.84 -13.57
C ASP A 12 28.89 18.68 -12.67
N ILE A 13 28.61 19.68 -11.83
CA ILE A 13 27.39 19.75 -11.02
C ILE A 13 26.14 19.73 -11.93
N SER A 14 26.12 20.53 -12.99
CA SER A 14 24.98 20.58 -13.92
C SER A 14 24.72 19.22 -14.55
N LYS A 15 25.74 18.52 -15.02
CA LYS A 15 25.58 17.16 -15.58
C LYS A 15 25.02 16.18 -14.55
N SER A 16 25.54 16.22 -13.33
CA SER A 16 25.05 15.39 -12.21
C SER A 16 23.57 15.68 -11.93
N LEU A 17 23.19 16.94 -11.79
CA LEU A 17 21.81 17.35 -11.53
C LEU A 17 20.84 16.95 -12.64
N HIS A 18 21.25 17.04 -13.90
CA HIS A 18 20.44 16.54 -15.02
C HIS A 18 20.17 15.04 -14.91
N SER A 19 21.18 14.24 -14.57
CA SER A 19 21.02 12.79 -14.38
C SER A 19 20.08 12.48 -13.21
N VAL A 20 20.26 13.19 -12.09
CA VAL A 20 19.41 13.06 -10.87
C VAL A 20 17.96 13.42 -11.20
N ASN A 21 17.73 14.53 -11.92
CA ASN A 21 16.38 14.95 -12.31
C ASN A 21 15.71 13.96 -13.26
N ALA A 22 16.44 13.42 -14.23
CA ALA A 22 15.90 12.40 -15.13
C ALA A 22 15.46 11.14 -14.40
N ALA A 23 16.25 10.69 -13.42
CA ALA A 23 15.88 9.55 -12.56
C ALA A 23 14.64 9.85 -11.70
N ARG A 24 14.55 11.05 -11.14
CA ARG A 24 13.38 11.51 -10.38
C ARG A 24 12.11 11.53 -11.24
N GLU A 25 12.14 12.16 -12.41
CA GLU A 25 11.00 12.22 -13.31
C GLU A 25 10.54 10.82 -13.76
N TYR A 26 11.50 9.93 -14.04
CA TYR A 26 11.19 8.53 -14.34
C TYR A 26 10.39 7.88 -13.22
N LEU A 27 10.85 8.02 -11.96
CA LEU A 27 10.18 7.40 -10.81
C LEU A 27 8.79 7.99 -10.59
N ILE A 28 8.63 9.32 -10.62
CA ILE A 28 7.33 9.97 -10.44
C ILE A 28 6.31 9.44 -11.46
N LYS A 29 6.71 9.30 -12.72
CA LYS A 29 5.82 8.79 -13.78
C LYS A 29 5.48 7.31 -13.56
N ASN A 30 6.47 6.47 -13.35
CA ASN A 30 6.28 5.02 -13.39
C ASN A 30 5.75 4.44 -12.06
N THR A 31 5.94 5.11 -10.92
CA THR A 31 5.33 4.70 -9.66
C THR A 31 3.81 4.88 -9.68
N ARG A 32 3.30 5.86 -10.43
CA ARG A 32 1.87 6.07 -10.63
C ARG A 32 1.19 4.87 -11.30
N ASP A 33 1.87 4.21 -12.23
CA ASP A 33 1.34 3.01 -12.89
C ASP A 33 1.11 1.87 -11.91
N VAL A 34 1.98 1.72 -10.89
CA VAL A 34 1.79 0.72 -9.82
C VAL A 34 0.52 1.01 -9.03
N VAL A 35 0.32 2.26 -8.61
CA VAL A 35 -0.88 2.69 -7.86
C VAL A 35 -2.15 2.38 -8.67
N ILE A 36 -2.17 2.75 -9.94
CA ILE A 36 -3.33 2.49 -10.83
C ILE A 36 -3.60 0.99 -10.97
N LEU A 37 -2.57 0.16 -11.12
CA LEU A 37 -2.72 -1.28 -11.23
C LEU A 37 -3.25 -1.89 -9.94
N CYS A 38 -2.79 -1.45 -8.76
CA CYS A 38 -3.27 -1.90 -7.46
C CYS A 38 -4.73 -1.50 -7.24
N SER A 39 -5.09 -0.26 -7.52
CA SER A 39 -6.49 0.21 -7.46
C SER A 39 -7.41 -0.60 -8.38
N HIS A 40 -6.99 -0.87 -9.62
CA HIS A 40 -7.75 -1.73 -10.53
C HIS A 40 -7.88 -3.18 -10.02
N SER A 41 -6.85 -3.69 -9.31
CA SER A 41 -6.92 -5.01 -8.67
C SER A 41 -7.98 -5.04 -7.58
N ILE A 42 -7.98 -4.06 -6.68
CA ILE A 42 -8.96 -3.95 -5.59
C ILE A 42 -10.39 -3.86 -6.15
N ILE A 43 -10.59 -3.00 -7.16
CA ILE A 43 -11.90 -2.88 -7.83
C ILE A 43 -12.35 -4.21 -8.47
N ALA A 44 -11.44 -4.93 -9.14
CA ALA A 44 -11.75 -6.21 -9.74
C ALA A 44 -12.10 -7.26 -8.67
N ALA A 45 -11.39 -7.26 -7.54
CA ALA A 45 -11.64 -8.16 -6.42
C ALA A 45 -13.03 -7.92 -5.79
N HIS A 46 -13.43 -6.67 -5.56
CA HIS A 46 -14.80 -6.32 -5.11
C HIS A 46 -15.89 -6.77 -6.08
N LYS A 47 -15.60 -6.76 -7.38
CA LYS A 47 -16.51 -7.27 -8.40
C LYS A 47 -16.53 -8.80 -8.54
N GLY A 48 -15.68 -9.51 -7.78
CA GLY A 48 -15.55 -10.97 -7.84
C GLY A 48 -14.65 -11.48 -8.97
N ASP A 49 -14.06 -10.60 -9.79
CA ASP A 49 -13.11 -11.00 -10.84
C ASP A 49 -11.70 -11.19 -10.28
N LEU A 50 -11.52 -12.28 -9.53
CA LEU A 50 -10.25 -12.60 -8.89
C LEU A 50 -9.13 -12.91 -9.91
N ARG A 51 -9.49 -13.35 -11.13
CA ARG A 51 -8.52 -13.58 -12.19
C ARG A 51 -7.91 -12.26 -12.66
N LEU A 52 -8.72 -11.27 -12.93
CA LEU A 52 -8.27 -9.92 -13.30
C LEU A 52 -7.50 -9.27 -12.16
N ALA A 53 -7.98 -9.39 -10.90
CA ALA A 53 -7.29 -8.87 -9.73
C ALA A 53 -5.86 -9.39 -9.62
N LYS A 54 -5.67 -10.71 -9.71
CA LYS A 54 -4.33 -11.35 -9.71
C LYS A 54 -3.44 -10.89 -10.85
N GLN A 55 -4.02 -10.74 -12.05
CA GLN A 55 -3.26 -10.26 -13.21
C GLN A 55 -2.75 -8.84 -12.98
N LYS A 56 -3.59 -7.95 -12.40
CA LYS A 56 -3.21 -6.56 -12.08
C LYS A 56 -2.11 -6.50 -11.03
N ILE A 57 -2.19 -7.30 -9.95
CA ILE A 57 -1.13 -7.41 -8.95
C ILE A 57 0.18 -7.85 -9.59
N LYS A 58 0.17 -8.92 -10.38
CA LYS A 58 1.38 -9.42 -11.05
C LYS A 58 2.04 -8.34 -11.92
N ASN A 59 1.23 -7.54 -12.63
CA ASN A 59 1.74 -6.44 -13.44
C ASN A 59 2.31 -5.31 -12.54
N ALA A 60 1.64 -4.98 -11.43
CA ALA A 60 2.11 -4.00 -10.45
C ALA A 60 3.47 -4.41 -9.86
N GLU A 61 3.64 -5.67 -9.47
CA GLU A 61 4.91 -6.22 -8.97
C GLU A 61 6.05 -6.08 -9.99
N LEU A 62 5.77 -6.37 -11.26
CA LEU A 62 6.78 -6.25 -12.33
C LEU A 62 7.22 -4.79 -12.52
N VAL A 63 6.28 -3.84 -12.51
CA VAL A 63 6.58 -2.41 -12.64
C VAL A 63 7.32 -1.92 -11.40
N LEU A 64 6.84 -2.28 -10.19
CA LEU A 64 7.49 -1.89 -8.93
C LEU A 64 8.93 -2.39 -8.85
N LYS A 65 9.18 -3.64 -9.22
CA LYS A 65 10.55 -4.21 -9.25
C LYS A 65 11.50 -3.44 -10.16
N LYS A 66 11.02 -2.93 -11.30
CA LYS A 66 11.80 -2.06 -12.19
C LYS A 66 12.10 -0.71 -11.53
N ASN A 67 11.11 -0.13 -10.84
CA ASN A 67 11.25 1.13 -10.14
C ASN A 67 12.21 1.01 -8.96
N GLN A 68 12.12 -0.07 -8.16
CA GLN A 68 13.02 -0.35 -7.05
C GLN A 68 14.50 -0.42 -7.48
N LYS A 69 14.78 -1.02 -8.65
CA LYS A 69 16.15 -1.07 -9.21
C LYS A 69 16.70 0.31 -9.58
N LYS A 70 15.83 1.26 -9.91
CA LYS A 70 16.21 2.64 -10.29
C LYS A 70 16.21 3.61 -9.13
N ALA A 71 15.47 3.31 -8.06
CA ALA A 71 15.39 4.14 -6.88
C ALA A 71 16.60 3.88 -5.97
N LYS A 72 17.64 4.71 -6.10
CA LYS A 72 18.80 4.71 -5.20
C LYS A 72 18.56 5.73 -4.06
N ASP A 73 18.98 5.38 -2.88
CA ASP A 73 19.05 6.21 -1.67
C ASP A 73 17.90 7.23 -1.52
N ASP A 74 18.13 8.50 -1.80
CA ASP A 74 17.15 9.59 -1.64
C ASP A 74 15.87 9.43 -2.46
N PHE A 75 15.89 8.58 -3.47
CA PHE A 75 14.73 8.29 -4.31
C PHE A 75 13.83 7.17 -3.78
N LYS A 76 14.24 6.44 -2.76
CA LYS A 76 13.42 5.41 -2.10
C LYS A 76 12.10 5.97 -1.56
N LYS A 77 12.07 7.25 -1.18
CA LYS A 77 10.83 7.94 -0.77
C LYS A 77 9.71 7.91 -1.83
N TYR A 78 10.04 7.83 -3.12
CA TYR A 78 9.06 7.72 -4.20
C TYR A 78 8.45 6.33 -4.31
N LEU A 79 9.02 5.32 -3.62
CA LEU A 79 8.49 3.96 -3.60
C LEU A 79 7.49 3.72 -2.48
N ILE A 80 7.43 4.58 -1.44
CA ILE A 80 6.60 4.36 -0.26
C ILE A 80 5.13 4.14 -0.68
N THR A 81 4.54 5.08 -1.39
CA THR A 81 3.14 4.98 -1.83
C THR A 81 2.86 3.76 -2.73
N PRO A 82 3.62 3.52 -3.84
CA PRO A 82 3.33 2.35 -4.68
C PRO A 82 3.56 1.01 -3.97
N GLU A 83 4.51 0.92 -3.04
CA GLU A 83 4.70 -0.26 -2.20
C GLU A 83 3.54 -0.46 -1.22
N GLN A 84 3.04 0.61 -0.61
CA GLN A 84 1.89 0.63 0.28
C GLN A 84 0.64 0.13 -0.43
N GLU A 85 0.32 0.66 -1.60
CA GLU A 85 -0.81 0.23 -2.43
C GLU A 85 -0.69 -1.25 -2.85
N LEU A 86 0.53 -1.72 -3.16
CA LEU A 86 0.74 -3.14 -3.46
C LEU A 86 0.47 -4.02 -2.25
N VAL A 87 0.91 -3.62 -1.04
CA VAL A 87 0.63 -4.35 0.21
C VAL A 87 -0.87 -4.42 0.46
N GLU A 88 -1.58 -3.32 0.33
CA GLU A 88 -3.03 -3.25 0.47
C GLU A 88 -3.74 -4.21 -0.48
N ALA A 89 -3.45 -4.12 -1.79
CA ALA A 89 -4.08 -4.95 -2.81
C ALA A 89 -3.80 -6.46 -2.61
N CYS A 90 -2.55 -6.83 -2.26
CA CYS A 90 -2.18 -8.22 -2.01
C CYS A 90 -2.84 -8.76 -0.74
N SER A 91 -2.86 -7.96 0.33
CA SER A 91 -3.46 -8.35 1.61
C SER A 91 -4.98 -8.52 1.47
N PHE A 92 -5.63 -7.58 0.80
CA PHE A 92 -7.06 -7.63 0.52
C PHE A 92 -7.43 -8.88 -0.30
N LEU A 93 -6.69 -9.16 -1.38
CA LEU A 93 -6.92 -10.36 -2.19
C LEU A 93 -6.69 -11.66 -1.41
N ALA A 94 -5.68 -11.70 -0.54
CA ALA A 94 -5.40 -12.86 0.31
C ALA A 94 -6.57 -13.15 1.26
N VAL A 95 -7.16 -12.12 1.88
CA VAL A 95 -8.34 -12.28 2.76
C VAL A 95 -9.56 -12.78 1.99
N ILE A 96 -9.83 -12.26 0.78
CA ILE A 96 -10.91 -12.75 -0.08
C ILE A 96 -10.72 -14.23 -0.41
N GLU A 97 -9.50 -14.67 -0.69
CA GLU A 97 -9.18 -16.07 -1.02
C GLU A 97 -9.05 -16.98 0.21
N ASN A 98 -9.29 -16.46 1.42
CA ASN A 98 -9.07 -17.16 2.69
C ASN A 98 -7.64 -17.74 2.80
N LYS A 99 -6.64 -16.93 2.41
CA LYS A 99 -5.21 -17.24 2.45
C LYS A 99 -4.50 -16.35 3.47
N GLU A 100 -3.29 -16.76 3.86
CA GLU A 100 -2.43 -15.92 4.67
C GLU A 100 -2.01 -14.64 3.93
N ILE A 101 -2.02 -13.51 4.64
CA ILE A 101 -1.49 -12.24 4.15
C ILE A 101 0.01 -12.39 3.89
N PRO A 102 0.51 -11.97 2.71
CA PRO A 102 1.91 -12.12 2.37
C PRO A 102 2.82 -11.39 3.36
N SER A 103 3.92 -12.02 3.75
CA SER A 103 4.87 -11.44 4.69
C SER A 103 5.68 -10.29 4.07
N LEU A 104 6.23 -9.39 4.91
CA LEU A 104 7.17 -8.35 4.50
C LEU A 104 8.31 -8.90 3.62
N LYS A 105 8.86 -10.06 4.01
CA LYS A 105 9.97 -10.71 3.30
C LYS A 105 9.58 -11.16 1.89
N SER A 106 8.37 -11.71 1.73
CA SER A 106 7.88 -12.17 0.43
C SER A 106 7.56 -11.01 -0.50
N MET A 107 7.02 -9.91 0.02
CA MET A 107 6.63 -8.72 -0.76
C MET A 107 7.82 -7.85 -1.18
N LYS A 108 8.94 -7.91 -0.45
CA LYS A 108 10.16 -7.12 -0.75
C LYS A 108 9.91 -5.61 -0.81
N VAL A 109 9.10 -5.11 0.09
CA VAL A 109 8.79 -3.68 0.27
C VAL A 109 9.47 -3.13 1.51
N SER A 110 9.41 -1.81 1.73
CA SER A 110 9.90 -1.19 2.95
C SER A 110 9.02 -1.55 4.16
N LYS A 111 9.60 -1.47 5.37
CA LYS A 111 8.85 -1.70 6.61
C LYS A 111 7.71 -0.69 6.77
N GLU A 112 7.98 0.57 6.41
CA GLU A 112 7.01 1.65 6.45
C GLU A 112 5.82 1.36 5.52
N SER A 113 6.09 1.04 4.24
CA SER A 113 5.07 0.72 3.25
C SER A 113 4.24 -0.51 3.65
N TYR A 114 4.87 -1.51 4.28
CA TYR A 114 4.17 -2.70 4.73
C TYR A 114 3.15 -2.39 5.83
N VAL A 115 3.55 -1.63 6.87
CA VAL A 115 2.65 -1.23 7.94
C VAL A 115 1.52 -0.35 7.41
N LEU A 116 1.83 0.65 6.58
CA LEU A 116 0.84 1.58 6.03
C LEU A 116 -0.17 0.86 5.11
N GLY A 117 0.28 -0.05 4.25
CA GLY A 117 -0.60 -0.81 3.37
C GLY A 117 -1.53 -1.78 4.12
N LEU A 118 -1.06 -2.39 5.22
CA LEU A 118 -1.92 -3.17 6.09
C LEU A 118 -2.98 -2.31 6.79
N LEU A 119 -2.63 -1.08 7.19
CA LEU A 119 -3.58 -0.13 7.76
C LEU A 119 -4.66 0.29 6.74
N ASP A 120 -4.29 0.48 5.47
CA ASP A 120 -5.24 0.81 4.40
C ASP A 120 -6.16 -0.37 4.08
N CYS A 121 -5.65 -1.58 4.11
CA CYS A 121 -6.43 -2.80 3.89
C CYS A 121 -7.64 -2.91 4.82
N ILE A 122 -7.58 -2.37 6.05
CA ILE A 122 -8.70 -2.37 7.00
C ILE A 122 -9.94 -1.67 6.41
N GLY A 123 -9.74 -0.57 5.68
CA GLY A 123 -10.83 0.13 5.00
C GLY A 123 -11.50 -0.71 3.91
N GLU A 124 -10.72 -1.41 3.10
CA GLU A 124 -11.25 -2.31 2.06
C GLU A 124 -11.94 -3.56 2.67
N LEU A 125 -11.44 -4.06 3.81
CA LEU A 125 -12.11 -5.14 4.55
C LEU A 125 -13.47 -4.71 5.10
N LYS A 126 -13.61 -3.49 5.64
CA LYS A 126 -14.91 -2.95 6.04
C LYS A 126 -15.86 -2.91 4.87
N ARG A 127 -15.42 -2.40 3.73
CA ARG A 127 -16.24 -2.35 2.51
C ARG A 127 -16.69 -3.75 2.08
N LEU A 128 -15.77 -4.72 2.06
CA LEU A 128 -16.09 -6.11 1.72
C LEU A 128 -17.08 -6.72 2.70
N MET A 129 -16.93 -6.47 4.00
CA MET A 129 -17.87 -6.91 5.04
C MET A 129 -19.28 -6.40 4.75
N LEU A 130 -19.42 -5.09 4.50
CA LEU A 130 -20.71 -4.47 4.17
C LEU A 130 -21.32 -5.03 2.88
N ASP A 131 -20.50 -5.28 1.86
CA ASP A 131 -20.95 -5.91 0.61
C ASP A 131 -21.48 -7.34 0.83
N ASN A 132 -20.90 -8.08 1.80
CA ASN A 132 -21.39 -9.42 2.17
C ASN A 132 -22.68 -9.36 2.98
N ILE A 133 -22.85 -8.40 3.90
CA ILE A 133 -24.12 -8.16 4.61
C ILE A 133 -25.24 -7.89 3.60
N ARG A 134 -25.01 -6.97 2.65
CA ARG A 134 -26.00 -6.64 1.59
C ARG A 134 -26.41 -7.85 0.74
N LYS A 135 -25.59 -8.90 0.70
CA LYS A 135 -25.86 -10.16 -0.02
C LYS A 135 -26.38 -11.28 0.89
N ASP A 136 -26.74 -10.95 2.13
CA ASP A 136 -27.17 -11.89 3.15
C ASP A 136 -26.13 -13.01 3.45
N GLN A 137 -24.85 -12.68 3.28
CA GLN A 137 -23.71 -13.57 3.52
C GLN A 137 -23.11 -13.32 4.92
N LEU A 138 -23.93 -13.40 5.98
CA LEU A 138 -23.55 -13.00 7.34
C LEU A 138 -22.36 -13.76 7.90
N LYS A 139 -22.23 -15.07 7.62
CA LYS A 139 -21.05 -15.87 8.05
C LYS A 139 -19.76 -15.33 7.47
N GLU A 140 -19.76 -14.96 6.19
CA GLU A 140 -18.60 -14.40 5.52
C GLU A 140 -18.31 -12.98 6.01
N ALA A 141 -19.34 -12.16 6.20
CA ALA A 141 -19.21 -10.82 6.78
C ALA A 141 -18.55 -10.88 8.17
N ASN A 142 -18.98 -11.81 9.04
CA ASN A 142 -18.40 -12.01 10.37
C ASN A 142 -16.93 -12.50 10.29
N ARG A 143 -16.62 -13.40 9.35
CA ARG A 143 -15.23 -13.83 9.11
C ARG A 143 -14.34 -12.64 8.74
N ILE A 144 -14.80 -11.79 7.83
CA ILE A 144 -14.05 -10.61 7.39
C ILE A 144 -13.89 -9.61 8.54
N PHE A 145 -14.93 -9.38 9.33
CA PHE A 145 -14.87 -8.54 10.52
C PHE A 145 -13.80 -9.04 11.50
N ASN A 146 -13.77 -10.34 11.80
CA ASN A 146 -12.78 -10.93 12.70
C ASN A 146 -11.34 -10.72 12.17
N VAL A 147 -11.10 -10.85 10.86
CA VAL A 147 -9.79 -10.57 10.27
C VAL A 147 -9.44 -9.09 10.42
N MET A 148 -10.37 -8.19 10.14
CA MET A 148 -10.20 -6.74 10.24
C MET A 148 -9.85 -6.31 11.68
N GLU A 149 -10.59 -6.79 12.67
CA GLU A 149 -10.38 -6.50 14.08
C GLU A 149 -9.03 -7.02 14.56
N ASN A 150 -8.68 -8.27 14.25
CA ASN A 150 -7.40 -8.85 14.61
C ASN A 150 -6.24 -8.08 13.95
N LEU A 151 -6.37 -7.69 12.68
CA LEU A 151 -5.36 -6.91 12.00
C LEU A 151 -5.15 -5.54 12.67
N TYR A 152 -6.23 -4.86 13.05
CA TYR A 152 -6.16 -3.62 13.81
C TYR A 152 -5.43 -3.80 15.15
N LEU A 153 -5.78 -4.83 15.93
CA LEU A 153 -5.16 -5.09 17.22
C LEU A 153 -3.64 -5.36 17.12
N ILE A 154 -3.21 -6.10 16.10
CA ILE A 154 -1.80 -6.38 15.82
C ILE A 154 -1.06 -5.11 15.38
N LEU A 155 -1.72 -4.20 14.65
CA LEU A 155 -1.13 -2.96 14.16
C LEU A 155 -1.14 -1.83 15.20
N TYR A 156 -2.03 -1.88 16.19
CA TYR A 156 -2.19 -0.81 17.19
C TYR A 156 -0.87 -0.41 17.90
N PRO A 157 0.03 -1.35 18.32
CA PRO A 157 1.31 -1.00 18.93
C PRO A 157 2.22 -0.12 18.07
N PHE A 158 2.01 -0.07 16.73
CA PHE A 158 2.81 0.74 15.82
C PHE A 158 2.54 2.24 15.92
N ALA A 159 1.51 2.68 16.67
CA ALA A 159 1.23 4.08 16.96
C ALA A 159 2.42 4.83 17.59
N ILE A 160 3.26 4.14 18.35
CA ILE A 160 4.45 4.74 18.97
C ILE A 160 5.54 5.12 17.96
N PHE A 161 5.51 4.53 16.76
CA PHE A 161 6.50 4.74 15.71
C PHE A 161 6.09 5.80 14.67
N ASP A 162 5.08 6.62 14.95
CA ASP A 162 4.52 7.60 14.00
C ASP A 162 5.55 8.58 13.40
N LYS A 163 6.61 8.90 14.15
CA LYS A 163 7.71 9.73 13.63
C LYS A 163 8.56 9.02 12.56
N ILE A 164 8.54 7.69 12.53
CA ILE A 164 9.28 6.84 11.59
C ILE A 164 8.35 6.36 10.49
N VAL A 165 7.22 5.77 10.87
CA VAL A 165 6.13 5.37 9.97
C VAL A 165 5.11 6.50 9.95
N LYS A 166 5.37 7.49 9.10
CA LYS A 166 4.55 8.71 9.04
C LYS A 166 3.09 8.36 8.77
N GLU A 167 2.18 9.04 9.47
CA GLU A 167 0.73 8.84 9.39
C GLU A 167 0.18 7.55 10.04
N ALA A 168 1.03 6.68 10.60
CA ALA A 168 0.56 5.45 11.24
C ALA A 168 -0.47 5.74 12.33
N ARG A 169 -0.22 6.73 13.19
CA ARG A 169 -1.14 7.11 14.27
C ARG A 169 -2.48 7.60 13.71
N ARG A 170 -2.47 8.51 12.74
CA ARG A 170 -3.70 9.02 12.12
C ARG A 170 -4.52 7.89 11.47
N LYS A 171 -3.85 6.96 10.77
CA LYS A 171 -4.54 5.81 10.16
C LYS A 171 -5.09 4.86 11.22
N LEU A 172 -4.38 4.64 12.33
CA LEU A 172 -4.88 3.84 13.45
C LEU A 172 -6.10 4.46 14.11
N ASP A 173 -6.12 5.79 14.30
CA ASP A 173 -7.28 6.49 14.86
C ASP A 173 -8.51 6.35 13.94
N VAL A 174 -8.34 6.47 12.63
CA VAL A 174 -9.39 6.21 11.63
C VAL A 174 -9.85 4.74 11.69
N ASN A 175 -8.91 3.80 11.67
CA ASN A 175 -9.21 2.38 11.70
C ASN A 175 -9.95 1.94 12.97
N ARG A 176 -9.65 2.57 14.11
CA ARG A 176 -10.42 2.37 15.34
C ARG A 176 -11.90 2.63 15.11
N SER A 177 -12.24 3.78 14.55
CA SER A 177 -13.64 4.11 14.26
C SER A 177 -14.27 3.12 13.29
N LEU A 178 -13.51 2.71 12.23
CA LEU A 178 -14.00 1.72 11.27
C LEU A 178 -14.31 0.37 11.94
N VAL A 179 -13.46 -0.10 12.86
CA VAL A 179 -13.65 -1.37 13.59
C VAL A 179 -14.83 -1.26 14.57
N GLU A 180 -14.93 -0.16 15.33
CA GLU A 180 -16.03 0.06 16.29
C GLU A 180 -17.40 0.12 15.58
N GLU A 181 -17.52 0.87 14.48
CA GLU A 181 -18.72 0.91 13.66
C GLU A 181 -19.08 -0.46 13.07
N SER A 182 -18.08 -1.20 12.56
CA SER A 182 -18.30 -2.53 12.00
C SER A 182 -18.77 -3.53 13.03
N ARG A 183 -18.24 -3.43 14.28
CA ARG A 183 -18.69 -4.28 15.40
C ARG A 183 -20.15 -4.03 15.72
N ALA A 184 -20.60 -2.77 15.77
CA ALA A 184 -22.00 -2.45 16.03
C ALA A 184 -22.91 -3.07 14.95
N ILE A 185 -22.57 -2.87 13.67
CA ILE A 185 -23.34 -3.41 12.54
C ILE A 185 -23.42 -4.94 12.58
N ILE A 186 -22.29 -5.63 12.78
CA ILE A 186 -22.28 -7.11 12.85
C ILE A 186 -23.09 -7.64 14.02
N THR A 187 -23.09 -6.93 15.16
CA THR A 187 -23.87 -7.34 16.34
C THR A 187 -25.37 -7.19 16.14
N GLU A 188 -25.81 -6.24 15.33
CA GLU A 188 -27.23 -6.01 15.00
C GLU A 188 -27.76 -7.02 13.97
N GLU A 189 -26.88 -7.58 13.13
CA GLU A 189 -27.25 -8.47 12.00
C GLU A 189 -27.15 -9.98 12.36
N ILE A 190 -26.51 -10.33 13.49
CA ILE A 190 -26.36 -11.72 13.99
C ILE A 190 -27.22 -11.95 15.22
#